data_df81761ca95b7064d3d2d17b85d79b0a
#
_entry.id   df81761ca95b7064d3d2d17b85d79b0a
#
_cell.length_a   1.000
_cell.length_b   1.000
_cell.length_c   1.000
_cell.angle_alpha   90.00
_cell.angle_beta   90.00
_cell.angle_gamma   90.00
#
_symmetry.space_group_name_H-M   'P 1'
#
loop_
_entity.id
_entity.type
_entity.pdbx_description
1 polymer ?
#
loop_
_entity_poly.entity_id
_entity_poly.type
_entity_poly.pdbx_seq_one_letter_code
_entity_poly.pdbx_strand_id
1 'polypeptide(L)'
;MMIRPIGRRTLRLAAGGLALVSIAAACSSGSHTSSSTNSISPTSQPTTSAPAGQSAGSASAIAIIPSSDLSPAGTFGKRPTVTVPSGNPPSQLEASDLIVGTGAAAKAGESVTVQYDGYSWTTKKEFDASWNRGQTFSFPLGQGQVIQGWDQGVAGMKVGGRRELIIPPSLAYGSQSPTPAIAPNDTLIFVVDLVSVGQ
;
A
#
# COMPACT_ATOMS: atom_id res chain seq x y z
N MET A 1 -33.80 -45.43 -17.76
CA MET A 1 -33.93 -44.01 -18.10
C MET A 1 -32.52 -43.47 -18.38
N MET A 2 -32.28 -43.10 -19.63
CA MET A 2 -30.94 -42.91 -20.24
C MET A 2 -30.24 -41.63 -19.80
N ILE A 3 -28.98 -41.73 -19.37
CA ILE A 3 -28.09 -40.62 -19.12
C ILE A 3 -27.21 -40.45 -20.36
N ARG A 4 -27.28 -39.28 -21.01
CA ARG A 4 -26.43 -38.90 -22.16
C ARG A 4 -25.20 -38.12 -21.65
N PRO A 5 -23.98 -38.39 -22.13
CA PRO A 5 -22.80 -37.59 -21.82
C PRO A 5 -22.70 -36.40 -22.78
N ILE A 6 -22.43 -35.22 -22.24
CA ILE A 6 -22.19 -33.98 -22.97
C ILE A 6 -20.69 -33.77 -23.18
N GLY A 7 -20.35 -33.47 -24.43
CA GLY A 7 -19.03 -33.49 -25.01
C GLY A 7 -18.00 -32.48 -24.44
N ARG A 8 -16.76 -32.96 -24.57
CA ARG A 8 -15.52 -32.19 -24.39
C ARG A 8 -15.37 -31.15 -25.49
N ARG A 9 -15.31 -29.87 -25.16
CA ARG A 9 -14.83 -28.83 -26.07
C ARG A 9 -13.36 -28.57 -25.81
N THR A 10 -12.54 -28.96 -26.76
CA THR A 10 -11.12 -28.61 -26.84
C THR A 10 -10.97 -27.13 -27.14
N LEU A 11 -10.27 -26.42 -26.28
CA LEU A 11 -9.88 -25.01 -26.50
C LEU A 11 -8.50 -24.99 -27.15
N ARG A 12 -8.44 -24.43 -28.37
CA ARG A 12 -7.23 -24.26 -29.17
C ARG A 12 -6.37 -23.14 -28.60
N LEU A 13 -5.08 -23.41 -28.39
CA LEU A 13 -4.04 -22.41 -28.21
C LEU A 13 -3.90 -21.58 -29.48
N ALA A 14 -3.87 -20.26 -29.35
CA ALA A 14 -3.34 -19.35 -30.33
C ALA A 14 -2.05 -18.74 -29.77
N ALA A 15 -0.93 -19.11 -30.39
CA ALA A 15 0.37 -18.48 -30.20
C ALA A 15 0.44 -17.24 -31.12
N GLY A 16 1.02 -16.17 -30.64
CA GLY A 16 1.36 -14.96 -31.40
C GLY A 16 1.93 -13.93 -30.46
N GLY A 17 3.16 -13.65 -30.56
CA GLY A 17 4.00 -12.91 -31.42
C GLY A 17 4.87 -12.01 -30.60
N LEU A 18 6.14 -12.34 -30.53
CA LEU A 18 7.23 -11.58 -29.96
C LEU A 18 7.47 -10.29 -30.77
N ALA A 19 7.48 -9.12 -30.13
CA ALA A 19 8.03 -7.91 -30.72
C ALA A 19 9.10 -7.34 -29.79
N LEU A 20 10.36 -7.60 -30.13
CA LEU A 20 11.55 -6.94 -29.62
C LEU A 20 11.63 -5.54 -30.24
N VAL A 21 11.65 -4.51 -29.42
CA VAL A 21 12.11 -3.15 -29.81
C VAL A 21 13.35 -2.83 -29.01
N SER A 22 14.49 -2.93 -29.68
CA SER A 22 15.79 -2.42 -29.24
C SER A 22 15.84 -0.92 -29.54
N ILE A 23 16.13 -0.08 -28.57
CA ILE A 23 16.54 1.32 -28.78
C ILE A 23 17.92 1.49 -28.18
N ALA A 24 18.82 1.92 -29.07
CA ALA A 24 20.24 2.10 -28.87
C ALA A 24 20.58 3.32 -27.99
N ALA A 25 21.67 3.19 -27.29
CA ALA A 25 22.35 4.22 -26.53
C ALA A 25 22.91 5.35 -27.40
N ALA A 26 22.85 6.57 -26.93
CA ALA A 26 23.70 7.66 -27.38
C ALA A 26 24.40 8.30 -26.17
N CYS A 27 25.70 8.06 -26.08
CA CYS A 27 26.61 8.79 -25.22
C CYS A 27 26.82 10.22 -25.78
N SER A 28 26.79 11.20 -24.91
CA SER A 28 27.42 12.49 -25.19
C SER A 28 28.21 12.95 -23.98
N SER A 29 29.52 12.95 -24.15
CA SER A 29 30.54 13.47 -23.23
C SER A 29 30.61 15.00 -23.38
N GLY A 30 30.59 15.72 -22.27
CA GLY A 30 30.86 17.14 -22.20
C GLY A 30 31.71 17.48 -20.98
N SER A 31 33.03 17.52 -21.19
CA SER A 31 34.01 18.00 -20.21
C SER A 31 34.06 19.55 -20.24
N HIS A 32 33.93 20.19 -19.11
CA HIS A 32 34.47 21.56 -18.91
C HIS A 32 35.18 21.67 -17.57
N THR A 33 36.50 21.69 -17.66
CA THR A 33 37.44 22.17 -16.68
C THR A 33 37.34 23.70 -16.59
N SER A 34 37.31 24.24 -15.39
CA SER A 34 37.89 25.56 -15.10
C SER A 34 38.25 25.66 -13.62
N SER A 35 39.53 25.71 -13.39
CA SER A 35 40.22 26.07 -12.15
C SER A 35 40.01 27.53 -11.83
N SER A 36 39.82 27.86 -10.56
CA SER A 36 40.31 29.13 -10.01
C SER A 36 40.53 28.97 -8.50
N THR A 37 41.79 28.97 -8.18
CA THR A 37 42.39 29.16 -6.86
C THR A 37 42.07 30.55 -6.34
N ASN A 38 41.65 30.68 -5.10
CA ASN A 38 42.06 31.81 -4.26
C ASN A 38 42.10 31.42 -2.78
N SER A 39 43.31 31.41 -2.24
CA SER A 39 43.61 31.30 -0.81
C SER A 39 43.37 32.64 -0.13
N ILE A 40 42.81 32.67 1.06
CA ILE A 40 43.22 33.52 2.18
C ILE A 40 42.56 32.93 3.48
N SER A 41 43.36 32.55 4.45
CA SER A 41 43.06 32.39 5.88
C SER A 41 43.70 33.56 6.65
N PRO A 42 43.52 33.73 7.97
CA PRO A 42 42.44 33.41 8.90
C PRO A 42 42.03 34.67 9.72
N THR A 43 40.93 34.63 10.48
CA THR A 43 40.83 35.35 11.78
C THR A 43 39.53 35.04 12.48
N SER A 44 39.67 34.54 13.73
CA SER A 44 38.84 34.77 14.92
C SER A 44 37.44 34.19 14.98
N GLN A 45 37.31 33.12 15.79
CA GLN A 45 36.10 32.71 16.52
C GLN A 45 35.63 33.84 17.48
N PRO A 46 34.29 33.91 17.68
CA PRO A 46 33.81 33.64 19.02
C PRO A 46 32.69 32.59 19.02
N THR A 47 32.78 31.74 20.02
CA THR A 47 31.79 30.81 20.54
C THR A 47 30.47 31.50 20.81
N THR A 48 29.37 30.99 20.23
CA THR A 48 28.04 31.14 20.83
C THR A 48 27.16 30.00 20.34
N SER A 49 26.76 29.18 21.30
CA SER A 49 25.58 28.33 21.44
C SER A 49 24.87 27.90 20.17
N ALA A 50 24.92 26.60 19.88
CA ALA A 50 23.97 25.89 19.04
C ALA A 50 22.54 25.96 19.62
N PRO A 51 21.52 26.19 18.80
CA PRO A 51 20.26 25.51 19.00
C PRO A 51 20.29 24.24 18.16
N ALA A 52 20.33 23.11 18.83
CA ALA A 52 19.97 21.82 18.26
C ALA A 52 18.49 21.89 17.83
N GLY A 53 18.28 22.23 16.58
CA GLY A 53 17.01 22.14 15.90
C GLY A 53 17.15 21.16 14.77
N GLN A 54 17.38 19.90 15.06
CA GLN A 54 17.15 18.84 14.10
C GLN A 54 15.63 18.72 13.95
N SER A 55 15.09 19.36 12.92
CA SER A 55 13.84 18.90 12.31
C SER A 55 14.11 17.52 11.71
N ALA A 56 14.08 16.51 12.56
CA ALA A 56 13.76 15.17 12.10
C ALA A 56 12.42 15.31 11.36
N GLY A 57 12.42 14.98 10.08
CA GLY A 57 11.21 14.94 9.27
C GLY A 57 10.13 14.20 10.06
N SER A 58 9.06 14.90 10.36
CA SER A 58 7.85 14.31 10.96
C SER A 58 7.38 13.25 9.98
N ALA A 59 7.75 12.00 10.23
CA ALA A 59 6.94 10.90 9.77
C ALA A 59 5.55 11.18 10.33
N SER A 60 4.62 11.57 9.46
CA SER A 60 3.22 11.79 9.87
C SER A 60 2.77 10.54 10.59
N ALA A 61 2.61 10.62 11.89
CA ALA A 61 2.11 9.50 12.67
C ALA A 61 0.72 9.15 12.14
N ILE A 62 0.56 7.90 11.71
CA ILE A 62 -0.74 7.39 11.29
C ILE A 62 -1.66 7.45 12.52
N ALA A 63 -2.83 8.06 12.38
CA ALA A 63 -3.81 8.15 13.44
C ALA A 63 -4.38 6.75 13.76
N ILE A 64 -4.81 6.57 15.01
CA ILE A 64 -5.40 5.31 15.47
C ILE A 64 -6.92 5.41 15.33
N ILE A 65 -7.54 4.38 14.74
CA ILE A 65 -9.00 4.26 14.61
C ILE A 65 -9.60 4.19 16.03
N PRO A 66 -10.63 5.00 16.35
CA PRO A 66 -11.35 4.89 17.62
C PRO A 66 -11.91 3.47 17.82
N SER A 67 -11.86 2.97 19.05
CA SER A 67 -12.30 1.60 19.36
C SER A 67 -13.78 1.34 19.07
N SER A 68 -14.63 2.38 19.06
CA SER A 68 -16.03 2.30 18.68
C SER A 68 -16.24 1.98 17.18
N ASP A 69 -15.25 2.31 16.36
CA ASP A 69 -15.33 2.24 14.90
C ASP A 69 -14.55 1.05 14.32
N LEU A 70 -13.86 0.31 15.20
CA LEU A 70 -13.07 -0.85 14.79
C LEU A 70 -13.96 -2.02 14.37
N SER A 71 -13.55 -2.70 13.32
CA SER A 71 -14.07 -4.02 12.95
C SER A 71 -13.72 -5.06 14.02
N PRO A 72 -14.54 -6.10 14.20
CA PRO A 72 -14.19 -7.21 15.09
C PRO A 72 -12.89 -7.87 14.68
N ALA A 73 -12.01 -8.18 15.64
CA ALA A 73 -10.72 -8.81 15.36
C ALA A 73 -10.86 -10.15 14.64
N GLY A 74 -11.88 -10.93 14.98
CA GLY A 74 -12.12 -12.24 14.40
C GLY A 74 -10.96 -13.21 14.62
N THR A 75 -10.75 -14.11 13.67
CA THR A 75 -9.63 -15.08 13.68
C THR A 75 -8.75 -14.86 12.47
N PHE A 76 -7.43 -14.75 12.66
CA PHE A 76 -6.46 -14.66 11.57
C PHE A 76 -6.63 -15.82 10.57
N GLY A 77 -6.53 -15.51 9.28
CA GLY A 77 -6.71 -16.49 8.21
C GLY A 77 -8.17 -16.92 7.95
N LYS A 78 -9.12 -16.28 8.63
CA LYS A 78 -10.56 -16.38 8.30
C LYS A 78 -11.04 -15.01 7.82
N ARG A 79 -11.97 -15.02 6.88
CA ARG A 79 -12.54 -13.77 6.36
C ARG A 79 -13.06 -12.90 7.50
N PRO A 80 -12.64 -11.63 7.59
CA PRO A 80 -13.12 -10.71 8.61
C PRO A 80 -14.57 -10.31 8.37
N THR A 81 -15.23 -9.83 9.45
CA THR A 81 -16.40 -8.97 9.31
C THR A 81 -15.93 -7.54 9.35
N VAL A 82 -16.25 -6.76 8.32
CA VAL A 82 -15.85 -5.36 8.25
C VAL A 82 -16.98 -4.48 8.76
N THR A 83 -16.67 -3.58 9.69
CA THR A 83 -17.58 -2.54 10.16
C THR A 83 -17.27 -1.26 9.39
N VAL A 84 -18.29 -0.68 8.77
CA VAL A 84 -18.16 0.65 8.15
C VAL A 84 -18.80 1.67 9.09
N PRO A 85 -18.00 2.54 9.74
CA PRO A 85 -18.52 3.50 10.72
C PRO A 85 -19.55 4.44 10.11
N SER A 86 -20.40 5.01 10.95
CA SER A 86 -21.32 6.09 10.58
C SER A 86 -20.65 7.45 10.82
N GLY A 87 -21.13 8.49 10.11
CA GLY A 87 -20.61 9.84 10.28
C GLY A 87 -19.66 10.27 9.15
N ASN A 88 -18.86 11.30 9.42
CA ASN A 88 -17.89 11.82 8.46
C ASN A 88 -16.63 10.94 8.45
N PRO A 89 -16.08 10.62 7.26
CA PRO A 89 -14.83 9.90 7.20
C PRO A 89 -13.66 10.77 7.70
N PRO A 90 -12.59 10.14 8.23
CA PRO A 90 -11.38 10.86 8.61
C PRO A 90 -10.68 11.47 7.40
N SER A 91 -10.02 12.61 7.61
CA SER A 91 -9.25 13.30 6.56
C SER A 91 -7.80 12.81 6.43
N GLN A 92 -7.36 11.96 7.35
CA GLN A 92 -6.03 11.37 7.40
C GLN A 92 -6.10 9.86 7.38
N LEU A 93 -4.98 9.21 7.04
CA LEU A 93 -4.86 7.77 7.16
C LEU A 93 -4.97 7.37 8.64
N GLU A 94 -5.88 6.47 8.92
CA GLU A 94 -6.01 5.83 10.23
C GLU A 94 -5.73 4.33 10.10
N ALA A 95 -5.07 3.77 11.12
CA ALA A 95 -4.75 2.35 11.17
C ALA A 95 -4.81 1.82 12.59
N SER A 96 -5.32 0.60 12.76
CA SER A 96 -5.32 -0.09 14.05
C SER A 96 -5.11 -1.59 13.87
N ASP A 97 -4.24 -2.15 14.70
CA ASP A 97 -4.02 -3.59 14.74
C ASP A 97 -5.18 -4.27 15.48
N LEU A 98 -5.99 -5.03 14.75
CA LEU A 98 -7.05 -5.88 15.30
C LEU A 98 -6.45 -7.16 15.90
N ILE A 99 -5.40 -7.69 15.28
CA ILE A 99 -4.58 -8.79 15.76
C ILE A 99 -3.12 -8.40 15.58
N VAL A 100 -2.36 -8.39 16.65
CA VAL A 100 -0.91 -8.15 16.58
C VAL A 100 -0.22 -9.43 16.17
N GLY A 101 0.44 -9.42 15.00
CA GLY A 101 1.24 -10.55 14.54
C GLY A 101 2.52 -10.74 15.37
N THR A 102 3.08 -11.94 15.31
CA THR A 102 4.33 -12.31 16.04
C THR A 102 5.51 -12.57 15.11
N GLY A 103 5.27 -12.60 13.78
CA GLY A 103 6.31 -12.86 12.79
C GLY A 103 7.12 -11.63 12.41
N ALA A 104 7.84 -11.72 11.28
CA ALA A 104 8.64 -10.63 10.74
C ALA A 104 7.77 -9.40 10.43
N ALA A 105 8.31 -8.20 10.66
CA ALA A 105 7.64 -6.95 10.31
C ALA A 105 7.88 -6.62 8.83
N ALA A 106 6.82 -6.18 8.14
CA ALA A 106 6.88 -5.72 6.76
C ALA A 106 7.64 -4.40 6.65
N LYS A 107 8.60 -4.33 5.74
CA LYS A 107 9.43 -3.14 5.47
C LYS A 107 9.30 -2.72 4.02
N ALA A 108 9.46 -1.43 3.76
CA ALA A 108 9.54 -0.92 2.40
C ALA A 108 10.64 -1.64 1.60
N GLY A 109 10.34 -1.99 0.35
CA GLY A 109 11.21 -2.75 -0.53
C GLY A 109 11.02 -4.27 -0.48
N GLU A 110 10.35 -4.80 0.54
CA GLU A 110 10.04 -6.23 0.64
C GLU A 110 8.76 -6.58 -0.13
N SER A 111 8.68 -7.80 -0.65
CA SER A 111 7.43 -8.34 -1.19
C SER A 111 6.56 -8.81 -0.03
N VAL A 112 5.33 -8.32 0.05
CA VAL A 112 4.36 -8.74 1.06
C VAL A 112 3.22 -9.51 0.42
N THR A 113 2.71 -10.51 1.13
CA THR A 113 1.56 -11.30 0.72
C THR A 113 0.46 -11.13 1.75
N VAL A 114 -0.72 -10.75 1.30
CA VAL A 114 -1.85 -10.41 2.17
C VAL A 114 -3.14 -11.11 1.74
N GLN A 115 -4.06 -11.24 2.70
CA GLN A 115 -5.50 -11.36 2.44
C GLN A 115 -6.16 -10.05 2.83
N TYR A 116 -7.20 -9.66 2.13
CA TYR A 116 -7.89 -8.41 2.44
C TYR A 116 -9.37 -8.44 2.09
N ASP A 117 -10.10 -7.53 2.72
CA ASP A 117 -11.48 -7.21 2.43
C ASP A 117 -11.64 -5.69 2.39
N GLY A 118 -12.19 -5.12 1.30
CA GLY A 118 -12.24 -3.70 1.03
C GLY A 118 -13.66 -3.16 0.84
N TYR A 119 -13.99 -2.09 1.56
CA TYR A 119 -15.31 -1.46 1.59
C TYR A 119 -15.23 0.02 1.25
N SER A 120 -16.23 0.51 0.55
CA SER A 120 -16.48 1.93 0.31
C SER A 120 -17.14 2.56 1.53
N TRP A 121 -16.61 3.68 2.01
CA TRP A 121 -17.25 4.43 3.10
C TRP A 121 -18.60 5.00 2.67
N THR A 122 -18.69 5.53 1.45
CA THR A 122 -19.89 6.19 0.92
C THR A 122 -21.01 5.21 0.67
N THR A 123 -20.73 4.09 -0.02
CA THR A 123 -21.77 3.13 -0.41
C THR A 123 -22.02 2.07 0.65
N LYS A 124 -21.14 1.94 1.64
CA LYS A 124 -21.15 0.90 2.67
C LYS A 124 -21.06 -0.52 2.09
N LYS A 125 -20.59 -0.65 0.86
CA LYS A 125 -20.52 -1.92 0.14
C LYS A 125 -19.07 -2.37 -0.05
N GLU A 126 -18.88 -3.67 -0.02
CA GLU A 126 -17.65 -4.30 -0.49
C GLU A 126 -17.44 -3.98 -1.97
N PHE A 127 -16.21 -3.59 -2.32
CA PHE A 127 -15.84 -3.38 -3.71
C PHE A 127 -14.80 -4.38 -4.20
N ASP A 128 -14.01 -4.96 -3.30
CA ASP A 128 -13.04 -6.00 -3.63
C ASP A 128 -12.60 -6.77 -2.38
N ALA A 129 -12.37 -8.09 -2.57
CA ALA A 129 -11.82 -8.96 -1.54
C ALA A 129 -10.99 -10.07 -2.16
N SER A 130 -9.81 -10.32 -1.61
CA SER A 130 -8.98 -11.47 -1.99
C SER A 130 -9.68 -12.79 -1.66
N TRP A 131 -10.49 -12.80 -0.61
CA TRP A 131 -11.29 -13.93 -0.17
C TRP A 131 -12.27 -14.43 -1.24
N ASN A 132 -12.84 -13.53 -2.05
CA ASN A 132 -13.76 -13.89 -3.13
C ASN A 132 -13.06 -14.69 -4.24
N ARG A 133 -11.77 -14.47 -4.42
CA ARG A 133 -10.94 -15.17 -5.41
C ARG A 133 -10.29 -16.44 -4.86
N GLY A 134 -10.34 -16.64 -3.54
CA GLY A 134 -9.66 -17.75 -2.86
C GLY A 134 -8.13 -17.68 -2.98
N GLN A 135 -7.57 -16.50 -3.25
CA GLN A 135 -6.14 -16.29 -3.50
C GLN A 135 -5.64 -15.10 -2.69
N THR A 136 -4.42 -15.21 -2.19
CA THR A 136 -3.70 -14.08 -1.59
C THR A 136 -3.29 -13.08 -2.67
N PHE A 137 -3.01 -11.86 -2.26
CA PHE A 137 -2.47 -10.79 -3.10
C PHE A 137 -1.05 -10.45 -2.64
N SER A 138 -0.11 -10.40 -3.58
CA SER A 138 1.29 -10.07 -3.31
C SER A 138 1.70 -8.82 -4.06
N PHE A 139 2.46 -7.95 -3.39
CA PHE A 139 2.98 -6.71 -3.98
C PHE A 139 4.27 -6.27 -3.28
N PRO A 140 5.16 -5.53 -3.97
CA PRO A 140 6.32 -4.89 -3.36
C PRO A 140 5.87 -3.66 -2.56
N LEU A 141 6.12 -3.68 -1.24
CA LEU A 141 5.70 -2.61 -0.32
C LEU A 141 6.53 -1.34 -0.53
N GLY A 142 5.87 -0.19 -0.56
CA GLY A 142 6.51 1.12 -0.69
C GLY A 142 7.03 1.45 -2.09
N GLN A 143 6.59 0.71 -3.13
CA GLN A 143 7.01 0.89 -4.51
C GLN A 143 5.94 1.56 -5.39
N GLY A 144 4.84 2.04 -4.82
CA GLY A 144 3.74 2.66 -5.57
C GLY A 144 2.98 1.69 -6.49
N GLN A 145 3.04 0.39 -6.23
CA GLN A 145 2.28 -0.62 -6.98
C GLN A 145 0.83 -0.75 -6.48
N VAL A 146 0.55 -0.18 -5.34
CA VAL A 146 -0.76 -0.11 -4.69
C VAL A 146 -1.07 1.34 -4.32
N ILE A 147 -2.29 1.61 -3.86
CA ILE A 147 -2.65 2.94 -3.37
C ILE A 147 -1.73 3.35 -2.21
N GLN A 148 -1.42 4.64 -2.09
CA GLN A 148 -0.46 5.15 -1.13
C GLN A 148 -0.83 4.81 0.32
N GLY A 149 -2.12 4.76 0.62
CA GLY A 149 -2.62 4.34 1.93
C GLY A 149 -2.20 2.92 2.32
N TRP A 150 -2.04 2.01 1.35
CA TRP A 150 -1.53 0.66 1.59
C TRP A 150 -0.02 0.67 1.83
N ASP A 151 0.75 1.38 0.99
CA ASP A 151 2.21 1.48 1.16
C ASP A 151 2.58 2.03 2.54
N GLN A 152 1.79 2.98 3.05
CA GLN A 152 1.99 3.53 4.38
C GLN A 152 1.38 2.65 5.49
N GLY A 153 0.15 2.18 5.30
CA GLY A 153 -0.63 1.51 6.32
C GLY A 153 -0.19 0.06 6.61
N VAL A 154 0.35 -0.65 5.61
CA VAL A 154 0.84 -2.04 5.78
C VAL A 154 2.26 -2.07 6.33
N ALA A 155 3.03 -0.99 6.16
CA ALA A 155 4.37 -0.91 6.72
C ALA A 155 4.36 -1.11 8.25
N GLY A 156 5.31 -1.90 8.73
CA GLY A 156 5.42 -2.23 10.14
C GLY A 156 4.46 -3.30 10.68
N MET A 157 3.47 -3.75 9.88
CA MET A 157 2.66 -4.92 10.26
C MET A 157 3.57 -6.13 10.45
N LYS A 158 3.23 -6.98 11.40
CA LYS A 158 3.92 -8.26 11.61
C LYS A 158 3.14 -9.42 10.98
N VAL A 159 3.85 -10.37 10.40
CA VAL A 159 3.24 -11.60 9.86
C VAL A 159 2.40 -12.29 10.94
N GLY A 160 1.22 -12.75 10.55
CA GLY A 160 0.19 -13.27 11.45
C GLY A 160 -0.71 -12.19 12.06
N GLY A 161 -0.49 -10.92 11.71
CA GLY A 161 -1.29 -9.79 12.15
C GLY A 161 -2.45 -9.44 11.22
N ARG A 162 -3.47 -8.83 11.80
CA ARG A 162 -4.62 -8.23 11.10
C ARG A 162 -4.69 -6.76 11.44
N ARG A 163 -4.80 -5.91 10.43
CA ARG A 163 -4.91 -4.45 10.59
C ARG A 163 -6.09 -3.91 9.82
N GLU A 164 -6.80 -2.99 10.43
CA GLU A 164 -7.77 -2.16 9.74
C GLU A 164 -7.13 -0.85 9.32
N LEU A 165 -7.47 -0.43 8.11
CA LEU A 165 -7.02 0.84 7.51
C LEU A 165 -8.24 1.62 7.06
N ILE A 166 -8.31 2.90 7.43
CA ILE A 166 -9.26 3.86 6.86
C ILE A 166 -8.45 4.88 6.05
N ILE A 167 -8.64 4.84 4.75
CA ILE A 167 -7.79 5.53 3.78
C ILE A 167 -8.57 6.67 3.13
N PRO A 168 -8.20 7.93 3.37
CA PRO A 168 -8.86 9.07 2.74
C PRO A 168 -8.59 9.09 1.23
N PRO A 169 -9.43 9.75 0.42
CA PRO A 169 -9.32 9.77 -1.04
C PRO A 169 -7.97 10.26 -1.54
N SER A 170 -7.29 11.17 -0.84
CA SER A 170 -5.95 11.67 -1.20
C SER A 170 -4.86 10.59 -1.21
N LEU A 171 -5.04 9.51 -0.47
CA LEU A 171 -4.14 8.36 -0.39
C LEU A 171 -4.74 7.10 -1.06
N ALA A 172 -5.89 7.25 -1.72
CA ALA A 172 -6.60 6.20 -2.46
C ALA A 172 -6.71 6.59 -3.95
N TYR A 173 -7.92 6.71 -4.48
CA TYR A 173 -8.17 6.99 -5.90
C TYR A 173 -8.52 8.45 -6.19
N GLY A 174 -8.60 9.32 -5.19
CA GLY A 174 -8.95 10.74 -5.35
C GLY A 174 -10.30 10.91 -6.02
N SER A 175 -10.34 11.77 -7.03
CA SER A 175 -11.54 12.02 -7.83
C SER A 175 -11.86 10.91 -8.85
N GLN A 176 -11.02 9.88 -8.95
CA GLN A 176 -11.25 8.77 -9.85
C GLN A 176 -12.24 7.77 -9.24
N SER A 177 -13.01 7.11 -10.10
CA SER A 177 -13.90 6.00 -9.74
C SER A 177 -13.43 4.78 -10.54
N PRO A 178 -12.49 3.99 -10.01
CA PRO A 178 -11.91 2.87 -10.75
C PRO A 178 -12.91 1.74 -11.01
N THR A 179 -13.95 1.66 -10.18
CA THR A 179 -15.07 0.71 -10.34
C THR A 179 -16.37 1.40 -9.95
N PRO A 180 -17.55 0.92 -10.43
CA PRO A 180 -18.85 1.46 -10.04
C PRO A 180 -19.15 1.36 -8.52
N ALA A 181 -18.41 0.53 -7.79
CA ALA A 181 -18.58 0.34 -6.36
C ALA A 181 -17.83 1.36 -5.50
N ILE A 182 -16.89 2.14 -6.11
CA ILE A 182 -16.13 3.20 -5.46
C ILE A 182 -16.56 4.54 -6.05
N ALA A 183 -17.09 5.43 -5.22
CA ALA A 183 -17.48 6.77 -5.65
C ALA A 183 -16.24 7.68 -5.87
N PRO A 184 -16.34 8.75 -6.68
CA PRO A 184 -15.31 9.79 -6.70
C PRO A 184 -15.12 10.40 -5.30
N ASN A 185 -13.87 10.63 -4.90
CA ASN A 185 -13.48 11.10 -3.57
C ASN A 185 -13.99 10.23 -2.42
N ASP A 186 -14.02 8.92 -2.63
CA ASP A 186 -14.44 7.97 -1.59
C ASP A 186 -13.31 7.66 -0.61
N THR A 187 -13.65 7.54 0.66
CA THR A 187 -12.79 6.97 1.68
C THR A 187 -12.95 5.46 1.67
N LEU A 188 -11.86 4.75 1.77
CA LEU A 188 -11.85 3.30 1.69
C LEU A 188 -11.49 2.69 3.04
N ILE A 189 -12.16 1.58 3.37
CA ILE A 189 -11.86 0.78 4.56
C ILE A 189 -11.33 -0.56 4.09
N PHE A 190 -10.21 -0.98 4.66
CA PHE A 190 -9.66 -2.30 4.43
C PHE A 190 -9.38 -3.01 5.74
N VAL A 191 -9.68 -4.29 5.80
CA VAL A 191 -9.13 -5.19 6.82
C VAL A 191 -8.14 -6.11 6.12
N VAL A 192 -6.88 -6.04 6.55
CA VAL A 192 -5.74 -6.69 5.90
C VAL A 192 -5.10 -7.69 6.86
N ASP A 193 -4.94 -8.94 6.43
CA ASP A 193 -4.15 -9.98 7.08
C ASP A 193 -2.77 -10.08 6.41
N LEU A 194 -1.69 -9.87 7.14
CA LEU A 194 -0.35 -10.08 6.62
C LEU A 194 0.05 -11.56 6.75
N VAL A 195 0.09 -12.24 5.60
CA VAL A 195 0.35 -13.70 5.54
C VAL A 195 1.84 -13.99 5.52
N SER A 196 2.62 -13.25 4.73
CA SER A 196 4.07 -13.42 4.66
C SER A 196 4.77 -12.16 4.18
N VAL A 197 6.06 -12.06 4.48
CA VAL A 197 7.03 -11.14 3.89
C VAL A 197 8.11 -11.95 3.20
N GLY A 198 8.50 -11.53 1.99
CA GLY A 198 9.56 -12.12 1.20
C GLY A 198 10.60 -11.06 0.83
N GLN A 199 11.79 -11.52 0.49
CA GLN A 199 12.87 -10.66 -0.04
C GLN A 199 12.75 -10.51 -1.55
#